data_4c6258a19597c3412ac55413036c4355
#
_entry.id   4c6258a19597c3412ac55413036c4355
#
_cell.length_a   1.000
_cell.length_b   1.000
_cell.length_c   1.000
_cell.angle_alpha   90.00
_cell.angle_beta   90.00
_cell.angle_gamma   90.00
#
_symmetry.space_group_name_H-M   'P 1'
#
loop_
_entity.id
_entity.type
_entity.pdbx_description
1 polymer ?
#
loop_
_entity_poly.entity_id
_entity_poly.type
_entity_poly.pdbx_seq_one_letter_code
_entity_poly.pdbx_strand_id
1 'polypeptide(L)'
;KDFGVSKALVCTYQAISGAGKTFERWPEMIDNVIPYIGGEEEKSEQEPLKLWGHIEGDQIINAEKPVITAQCFRVPVSDGHTAAVFVSFDKKPTKEQMLEAWANFRGPAQELNLPSAPKQFLHYFTEPDRPQPKLDRNTENGMAVCIGRLREDTLFDYKFACMSHNTLRGAAGGAVL
;
A
#
# COMPACT_ATOMS: atom_id res chain seq x y z
N LYS A 1 -3.73 8.22 -11.32
CA LYS A 1 -3.65 8.96 -12.59
C LYS A 1 -5.03 9.37 -13.12
N ASP A 2 -5.98 8.42 -13.20
CA ASP A 2 -7.22 8.61 -13.96
C ASP A 2 -8.20 9.60 -13.31
N PHE A 3 -8.20 9.71 -11.99
CA PHE A 3 -9.17 10.50 -11.24
C PHE A 3 -8.55 11.68 -10.47
N GLY A 4 -7.22 11.74 -10.35
CA GLY A 4 -6.51 12.75 -9.58
C GLY A 4 -6.79 12.65 -8.07
N VAL A 5 -5.90 12.02 -7.31
CA VAL A 5 -6.00 12.03 -5.84
C VAL A 5 -5.62 13.42 -5.35
N SER A 6 -6.53 14.08 -4.62
CA SER A 6 -6.29 15.42 -4.06
C SER A 6 -5.69 15.38 -2.66
N LYS A 7 -6.17 14.46 -1.83
CA LYS A 7 -5.67 14.24 -0.47
C LYS A 7 -5.86 12.79 -0.03
N ALA A 8 -4.98 12.32 0.84
CA ALA A 8 -5.05 11.01 1.45
C ALA A 8 -4.67 11.04 2.93
N LEU A 9 -5.34 10.22 3.72
CA LEU A 9 -4.92 9.84 5.07
C LEU A 9 -4.60 8.36 5.04
N VAL A 10 -3.41 7.99 5.52
CA VAL A 10 -2.94 6.62 5.52
C VAL A 10 -2.54 6.22 6.93
N CYS A 11 -3.20 5.19 7.47
CA CYS A 11 -2.82 4.60 8.74
C CYS A 11 -2.23 3.22 8.46
N THR A 12 -0.92 3.04 8.71
CA THR A 12 -0.23 1.77 8.42
C THR A 12 -0.12 0.89 9.66
N TYR A 13 -0.26 -0.42 9.46
CA TYR A 13 -0.07 -1.48 10.42
C TYR A 13 1.07 -2.36 9.94
N GLN A 14 2.30 -2.06 10.41
CA GLN A 14 3.51 -2.64 9.85
C GLN A 14 3.98 -3.84 10.65
N ALA A 15 4.25 -4.93 9.95
CA ALA A 15 4.75 -6.19 10.48
C ALA A 15 6.16 -6.05 11.08
N ILE A 16 6.50 -6.91 12.06
CA ILE A 16 7.79 -6.90 12.77
C ILE A 16 8.99 -7.20 11.87
N SER A 17 8.79 -7.96 10.77
CA SER A 17 9.84 -8.22 9.78
C SER A 17 10.35 -6.95 9.10
N GLY A 18 9.55 -5.87 9.02
CA GLY A 18 10.01 -4.56 8.55
C GLY A 18 11.12 -3.95 9.42
N ALA A 19 11.21 -4.36 10.69
CA ALA A 19 12.32 -4.03 11.59
C ALA A 19 13.44 -5.08 11.58
N GLY A 20 13.41 -6.07 10.69
CA GLY A 20 14.36 -7.18 10.67
C GLY A 20 14.23 -8.13 11.87
N LYS A 21 13.07 -8.17 12.49
CA LYS A 21 12.82 -8.94 13.73
C LYS A 21 11.87 -10.11 13.49
N THR A 22 11.99 -11.12 14.35
CA THR A 22 11.02 -12.21 14.54
C THR A 22 10.45 -12.12 15.95
N PHE A 23 9.36 -12.83 16.25
CA PHE A 23 8.81 -12.89 17.61
C PHE A 23 9.79 -13.51 18.63
N GLU A 24 10.66 -14.40 18.20
CA GLU A 24 11.72 -14.96 19.05
C GLU A 24 12.76 -13.91 19.47
N ARG A 25 13.08 -12.98 18.57
CA ARG A 25 14.06 -11.91 18.80
C ARG A 25 13.44 -10.62 19.35
N TRP A 26 12.14 -10.56 19.36
CA TRP A 26 11.37 -9.41 19.84
C TRP A 26 10.06 -9.87 20.51
N PRO A 27 10.15 -10.65 21.61
CA PRO A 27 8.96 -11.18 22.30
C PRO A 27 8.03 -10.10 22.87
N GLU A 28 8.53 -8.89 23.14
CA GLU A 28 7.76 -7.76 23.66
C GLU A 28 6.72 -7.24 22.65
N MET A 29 6.80 -7.66 21.39
CA MET A 29 5.79 -7.34 20.38
C MET A 29 4.56 -8.25 20.46
N ILE A 30 4.63 -9.38 21.14
CA ILE A 30 3.45 -10.24 21.34
C ILE A 30 2.45 -9.48 22.21
N ASP A 31 1.20 -9.41 21.74
CA ASP A 31 0.10 -8.68 22.40
C ASP A 31 0.39 -7.18 22.62
N ASN A 32 1.13 -6.54 21.69
CA ASN A 32 1.55 -5.14 21.79
C ASN A 32 1.42 -4.39 20.47
N VAL A 33 1.15 -3.08 20.55
CA VAL A 33 1.13 -2.15 19.42
C VAL A 33 1.98 -0.93 19.76
N ILE A 34 2.94 -0.59 18.89
CA ILE A 34 3.76 0.61 19.06
C ILE A 34 3.25 1.68 18.06
N PRO A 35 2.73 2.84 18.51
CA PRO A 35 2.16 3.88 17.65
C PRO A 35 3.25 4.81 17.06
N TYR A 36 4.40 4.26 16.75
CA TYR A 36 5.54 5.01 16.21
C TYR A 36 6.54 4.10 15.51
N ILE A 37 6.99 4.52 14.34
CA ILE A 37 8.11 3.93 13.62
C ILE A 37 8.96 5.10 13.09
N GLY A 38 10.21 5.21 13.55
CA GLY A 38 11.07 6.36 13.24
C GLY A 38 11.21 6.61 11.74
N GLY A 39 10.85 7.81 11.28
CA GLY A 39 10.97 8.26 9.89
C GLY A 39 9.93 7.69 8.92
N GLU A 40 9.05 6.78 9.33
CA GLU A 40 8.10 6.13 8.41
C GLU A 40 6.93 7.04 8.02
N GLU A 41 6.52 7.94 8.89
CA GLU A 41 5.45 8.89 8.59
C GLU A 41 5.90 9.88 7.51
N GLU A 42 7.06 10.50 7.69
CA GLU A 42 7.65 11.42 6.72
C GLU A 42 7.90 10.74 5.36
N LYS A 43 8.38 9.49 5.36
CA LYS A 43 8.52 8.71 4.13
C LYS A 43 7.18 8.47 3.45
N SER A 44 6.17 8.04 4.20
CA SER A 44 4.83 7.76 3.68
C SER A 44 4.17 9.01 3.08
N GLU A 45 4.49 10.18 3.60
CA GLU A 45 3.98 11.47 3.14
C GLU A 45 4.75 12.00 1.92
N GLN A 46 6.07 11.80 1.84
CA GLN A 46 6.93 12.44 0.85
C GLN A 46 7.30 11.55 -0.34
N GLU A 47 7.59 10.26 -0.12
CA GLU A 47 8.04 9.38 -1.20
C GLU A 47 7.01 9.21 -2.33
N PRO A 48 5.69 9.12 -2.08
CA PRO A 48 4.72 9.08 -3.17
C PRO A 48 4.74 10.33 -4.05
N LEU A 49 5.01 11.50 -3.49
CA LEU A 49 5.09 12.75 -4.23
C LEU A 49 6.28 12.75 -5.21
N LYS A 50 7.39 12.11 -4.82
CA LYS A 50 8.53 11.88 -5.70
C LYS A 50 8.18 10.98 -6.88
N LEU A 51 7.44 9.89 -6.63
CA LEU A 51 7.01 8.96 -7.68
C LEU A 51 6.02 9.57 -8.67
N TRP A 52 5.20 10.52 -8.22
CA TRP A 52 4.26 11.26 -9.07
C TRP A 52 4.83 12.56 -9.62
N GLY A 53 6.06 12.89 -9.24
CA GLY A 53 6.80 14.02 -9.75
C GLY A 53 7.24 13.88 -11.20
N HIS A 54 8.09 14.77 -11.63
CA HIS A 54 8.67 14.79 -12.98
C HIS A 54 10.16 15.13 -12.92
N ILE A 55 10.85 14.88 -14.03
CA ILE A 55 12.27 15.23 -14.17
C ILE A 55 12.34 16.61 -14.83
N GLU A 56 13.11 17.50 -14.22
CA GLU A 56 13.46 18.81 -14.77
C GLU A 56 14.98 18.98 -14.71
N GLY A 57 15.63 18.98 -15.87
CA GLY A 57 17.09 18.90 -15.95
C GLY A 57 17.61 17.62 -15.29
N ASP A 58 18.47 17.78 -14.30
CA ASP A 58 19.08 16.67 -13.53
C ASP A 58 18.38 16.42 -12.19
N GLN A 59 17.22 17.07 -11.95
CA GLN A 59 16.51 16.99 -10.68
C GLN A 59 15.15 16.33 -10.81
N ILE A 60 14.73 15.66 -9.75
CA ILE A 60 13.36 15.17 -9.60
C ILE A 60 12.58 16.24 -8.82
N ILE A 61 11.55 16.77 -9.46
CA ILE A 61 10.61 17.72 -8.85
C ILE A 61 9.43 16.92 -8.31
N ASN A 62 9.18 17.00 -7.02
CA ASN A 62 8.06 16.33 -6.38
C ASN A 62 6.73 16.91 -6.87
N ALA A 63 5.72 16.06 -6.99
CA ALA A 63 4.35 16.52 -7.22
C ALA A 63 3.86 17.34 -6.01
N GLU A 64 3.03 18.34 -6.27
CA GLU A 64 2.38 19.14 -5.22
C GLU A 64 1.17 18.43 -4.61
N LYS A 65 0.62 17.46 -5.30
CA LYS A 65 -0.54 16.65 -4.90
C LYS A 65 -0.25 15.15 -5.07
N PRO A 66 -0.96 14.32 -4.29
CA PRO A 66 -1.93 14.61 -3.24
C PRO A 66 -1.28 15.15 -1.96
N VAL A 67 -2.06 15.86 -1.13
CA VAL A 67 -1.66 16.11 0.25
C VAL A 67 -1.85 14.82 1.03
N ILE A 68 -0.80 14.31 1.64
CA ILE A 68 -0.81 13.04 2.37
C ILE A 68 -0.50 13.31 3.84
N THR A 69 -1.25 12.68 4.73
CA THR A 69 -0.90 12.55 6.14
C THR A 69 -0.86 11.07 6.51
N ALA A 70 0.14 10.69 7.29
CA ALA A 70 0.36 9.30 7.66
C ALA A 70 0.46 9.13 9.17
N GLN A 71 -0.03 7.99 9.65
CA GLN A 71 0.19 7.48 11.00
C GLN A 71 0.70 6.04 10.89
N CYS A 72 1.86 5.76 11.49
CA CYS A 72 2.51 4.47 11.33
C CYS A 72 2.59 3.69 12.64
N PHE A 73 1.97 2.49 12.65
CA PHE A 73 1.97 1.58 13.79
C PHE A 73 2.82 0.34 13.50
N ARG A 74 3.61 -0.11 14.49
CA ARG A 74 4.15 -1.46 14.51
C ARG A 74 3.16 -2.39 15.22
N VAL A 75 2.79 -3.50 14.56
CA VAL A 75 1.80 -4.46 15.05
C VAL A 75 2.39 -5.87 15.17
N PRO A 76 1.79 -6.75 16.00
CA PRO A 76 2.28 -8.11 16.22
C PRO A 76 1.90 -9.05 15.06
N VAL A 77 2.36 -8.70 13.87
CA VAL A 77 2.21 -9.48 12.63
C VAL A 77 3.61 -9.83 12.14
N SER A 78 3.83 -11.09 11.74
CA SER A 78 5.15 -11.52 11.26
C SER A 78 5.54 -10.82 9.97
N ASP A 79 4.70 -10.93 8.93
CA ASP A 79 4.91 -10.38 7.59
C ASP A 79 3.59 -9.88 7.00
N GLY A 80 3.69 -8.90 6.12
CA GLY A 80 2.57 -8.23 5.47
C GLY A 80 2.21 -6.90 6.14
N HIS A 81 2.52 -5.80 5.45
CA HIS A 81 2.10 -4.46 5.88
C HIS A 81 0.70 -4.18 5.38
N THR A 82 -0.18 -3.78 6.29
CA THR A 82 -1.55 -3.38 5.98
C THR A 82 -1.69 -1.87 6.15
N ALA A 83 -2.54 -1.24 5.36
CA ALA A 83 -2.90 0.15 5.53
C ALA A 83 -4.42 0.34 5.45
N ALA A 84 -4.94 1.20 6.33
CA ALA A 84 -6.22 1.85 6.16
C ALA A 84 -6.01 3.14 5.39
N VAL A 85 -6.70 3.29 4.27
CA VAL A 85 -6.53 4.40 3.34
C VAL A 85 -7.84 5.14 3.19
N PHE A 86 -7.78 6.45 3.32
CA PHE A 86 -8.89 7.38 3.10
C PHE A 86 -8.46 8.37 2.03
N VAL A 87 -9.27 8.54 0.98
CA VAL A 87 -8.88 9.34 -0.19
C VAL A 87 -9.99 10.26 -0.65
N SER A 88 -9.60 11.45 -1.11
CA SER A 88 -10.44 12.33 -1.91
C SER A 88 -9.81 12.57 -3.28
N PHE A 89 -10.65 12.81 -4.26
CA PHE A 89 -10.24 12.97 -5.65
C PHE A 89 -10.58 14.37 -6.17
N ASP A 90 -9.81 14.85 -7.13
CA ASP A 90 -10.17 16.07 -7.89
C ASP A 90 -11.43 15.81 -8.71
N LYS A 91 -11.57 14.58 -9.25
CA LYS A 91 -12.75 14.09 -9.95
C LYS A 91 -13.20 12.79 -9.29
N LYS A 92 -14.18 12.86 -8.40
CA LYS A 92 -14.69 11.70 -7.67
C LYS A 92 -15.17 10.61 -8.65
N PRO A 93 -14.51 9.42 -8.65
CA PRO A 93 -14.98 8.28 -9.43
C PRO A 93 -16.18 7.62 -8.75
N THR A 94 -16.92 6.80 -9.49
CA THR A 94 -17.83 5.83 -8.87
C THR A 94 -17.02 4.65 -8.28
N LYS A 95 -17.64 3.89 -7.40
CA LYS A 95 -17.04 2.67 -6.86
C LYS A 95 -16.69 1.67 -7.96
N GLU A 96 -17.59 1.51 -8.92
CA GLU A 96 -17.42 0.63 -10.08
C GLU A 96 -16.22 1.04 -10.93
N GLN A 97 -16.07 2.34 -11.18
CA GLN A 97 -14.90 2.87 -11.92
C GLN A 97 -13.58 2.60 -11.19
N MET A 98 -13.56 2.70 -9.86
CA MET A 98 -12.36 2.34 -9.06
C MET A 98 -12.05 0.86 -9.17
N LEU A 99 -13.06 -0.01 -9.03
CA LEU A 99 -12.89 -1.47 -9.11
C LEU A 99 -12.42 -1.88 -10.52
N GLU A 100 -12.99 -1.29 -11.55
CA GLU A 100 -12.56 -1.52 -12.94
C GLU A 100 -11.12 -1.06 -13.18
N ALA A 101 -10.75 0.13 -12.69
CA ALA A 101 -9.39 0.64 -12.80
C ALA A 101 -8.38 -0.28 -12.10
N TRP A 102 -8.72 -0.83 -10.92
CA TRP A 102 -7.86 -1.78 -10.23
C TRP A 102 -7.78 -3.13 -10.94
N ALA A 103 -8.89 -3.66 -11.44
CA ALA A 103 -8.91 -4.92 -12.18
C ALA A 103 -8.11 -4.86 -13.48
N ASN A 104 -8.12 -3.71 -14.14
CA ASN A 104 -7.43 -3.50 -15.42
C ASN A 104 -6.01 -2.93 -15.26
N PHE A 105 -5.56 -2.66 -14.03
CA PHE A 105 -4.23 -2.10 -13.82
C PHE A 105 -3.14 -3.06 -14.30
N ARG A 106 -2.28 -2.55 -15.17
CA ARG A 106 -1.07 -3.21 -15.69
C ARG A 106 0.10 -2.24 -15.56
N GLY A 107 1.24 -2.78 -15.17
CA GLY A 107 2.51 -2.08 -15.18
C GLY A 107 3.48 -2.71 -16.18
N PRO A 108 4.63 -2.08 -16.42
CA PRO A 108 5.64 -2.59 -17.36
C PRO A 108 6.03 -4.06 -17.12
N ALA A 109 6.06 -4.48 -15.86
CA ALA A 109 6.40 -5.87 -15.49
C ALA A 109 5.39 -6.90 -16.03
N GLN A 110 4.08 -6.57 -16.00
CA GLN A 110 3.03 -7.41 -16.57
C GLN A 110 3.03 -7.35 -18.10
N GLU A 111 3.25 -6.17 -18.67
CA GLU A 111 3.31 -5.98 -20.13
C GLU A 111 4.48 -6.74 -20.76
N LEU A 112 5.64 -6.73 -20.10
CA LEU A 112 6.84 -7.48 -20.49
C LEU A 112 6.78 -8.97 -20.12
N ASN A 113 5.74 -9.39 -19.40
CA ASN A 113 5.57 -10.76 -18.91
C ASN A 113 6.81 -11.30 -18.19
N LEU A 114 7.36 -10.49 -17.28
CA LEU A 114 8.58 -10.86 -16.53
C LEU A 114 8.31 -12.07 -15.62
N PRO A 115 9.30 -12.96 -15.40
CA PRO A 115 9.10 -14.24 -14.72
C PRO A 115 8.51 -14.15 -13.31
N SER A 116 8.86 -13.11 -12.55
CA SER A 116 8.37 -12.88 -11.18
C SER A 116 7.23 -11.86 -11.09
N ALA A 117 6.76 -11.34 -12.23
CA ALA A 117 5.62 -10.43 -12.24
C ALA A 117 4.34 -11.16 -11.83
N PRO A 118 3.53 -10.59 -10.93
CA PRO A 118 2.21 -11.12 -10.65
C PRO A 118 1.34 -11.03 -11.91
N LYS A 119 0.55 -12.05 -12.19
CA LYS A 119 -0.39 -12.03 -13.32
C LYS A 119 -1.46 -10.96 -13.14
N GLN A 120 -2.00 -10.88 -11.92
CA GLN A 120 -2.88 -9.82 -11.46
C GLN A 120 -2.14 -9.03 -10.38
N PHE A 121 -1.84 -7.74 -10.64
CA PHE A 121 -1.09 -6.93 -9.69
C PHE A 121 -1.92 -6.47 -8.50
N LEU A 122 -3.14 -5.98 -8.75
CA LEU A 122 -4.08 -5.52 -7.73
C LEU A 122 -5.21 -6.55 -7.59
N HIS A 123 -5.35 -7.16 -6.40
CA HIS A 123 -6.40 -8.11 -6.07
C HIS A 123 -7.43 -7.45 -5.16
N TYR A 124 -8.67 -7.35 -5.60
CA TYR A 124 -9.77 -6.86 -4.78
C TYR A 124 -10.57 -8.02 -4.18
N PHE A 125 -10.71 -8.02 -2.85
CA PHE A 125 -11.52 -8.97 -2.09
C PHE A 125 -12.88 -8.39 -1.77
N THR A 126 -13.93 -9.17 -1.98
CA THR A 126 -15.32 -8.78 -1.67
C THR A 126 -15.74 -9.14 -0.25
N GLU A 127 -15.02 -10.06 0.38
CA GLU A 127 -15.26 -10.49 1.75
C GLU A 127 -15.03 -9.33 2.73
N PRO A 128 -15.92 -9.15 3.71
CA PRO A 128 -15.90 -7.96 4.57
C PRO A 128 -14.72 -7.92 5.55
N ASP A 129 -14.01 -9.01 5.74
CA ASP A 129 -12.87 -9.18 6.65
C ASP A 129 -11.50 -9.32 5.92
N ARG A 130 -11.46 -9.08 4.61
CA ARG A 130 -10.24 -9.18 3.79
C ARG A 130 -9.78 -7.79 3.30
N PRO A 131 -8.45 -7.57 3.06
CA PRO A 131 -7.36 -8.55 3.16
C PRO A 131 -6.86 -8.75 4.60
N GLN A 132 -6.35 -9.96 4.86
CA GLN A 132 -5.70 -10.33 6.13
C GLN A 132 -4.26 -10.80 5.86
N PRO A 133 -3.23 -10.28 6.58
CA PRO A 133 -1.84 -10.67 6.33
C PRO A 133 -1.60 -12.19 6.34
N LYS A 134 -2.21 -12.90 7.29
CA LYS A 134 -2.04 -14.35 7.44
C LYS A 134 -2.59 -15.13 6.24
N LEU A 135 -3.67 -14.66 5.62
CA LEU A 135 -4.35 -15.35 4.53
C LEU A 135 -3.86 -14.89 3.16
N ASP A 136 -3.52 -13.60 3.01
CA ASP A 136 -3.42 -12.96 1.71
C ASP A 136 -2.01 -12.51 1.32
N ARG A 137 -1.08 -12.43 2.28
CA ARG A 137 0.29 -11.92 2.00
C ARG A 137 1.03 -12.69 0.91
N ASN A 138 0.68 -13.97 0.68
CA ASN A 138 1.31 -14.81 -0.33
C ASN A 138 0.58 -14.82 -1.68
N THR A 139 -0.45 -14.00 -1.87
CA THR A 139 -1.15 -13.86 -3.15
C THR A 139 -0.14 -13.52 -4.26
N GLU A 140 -0.22 -14.23 -5.41
CA GLU A 140 0.75 -14.12 -6.51
C GLU A 140 2.22 -14.29 -6.03
N ASN A 141 2.47 -15.30 -5.19
CA ASN A 141 3.78 -15.54 -4.57
C ASN A 141 4.31 -14.35 -3.74
N GLY A 142 3.42 -13.57 -3.13
CA GLY A 142 3.76 -12.40 -2.34
C GLY A 142 4.05 -11.14 -3.16
N MET A 143 3.77 -11.16 -4.46
CA MET A 143 4.04 -10.03 -5.36
C MET A 143 2.81 -9.16 -5.66
N ALA A 144 1.61 -9.59 -5.25
CA ALA A 144 0.40 -8.80 -5.39
C ALA A 144 0.24 -7.72 -4.31
N VAL A 145 -0.58 -6.72 -4.61
CA VAL A 145 -1.19 -5.83 -3.64
C VAL A 145 -2.66 -6.23 -3.48
N CYS A 146 -3.03 -6.58 -2.26
CA CYS A 146 -4.38 -7.01 -1.89
C CYS A 146 -5.17 -5.81 -1.40
N ILE A 147 -6.38 -5.63 -1.91
CA ILE A 147 -7.27 -4.51 -1.58
C ILE A 147 -8.62 -5.07 -1.18
N GLY A 148 -9.28 -4.44 -0.23
CA GLY A 148 -10.65 -4.79 0.15
C GLY A 148 -11.35 -3.64 0.87
N ARG A 149 -12.60 -3.86 1.22
CA ARG A 149 -13.35 -2.89 2.02
C ARG A 149 -13.55 -1.53 1.35
N LEU A 150 -13.57 -1.43 0.03
CA LEU A 150 -13.89 -0.16 -0.65
C LEU A 150 -15.32 0.27 -0.34
N ARG A 151 -15.46 1.45 0.24
CA ARG A 151 -16.74 2.06 0.61
C ARG A 151 -16.63 3.57 0.69
N GLU A 152 -17.76 4.24 0.59
CA GLU A 152 -17.83 5.69 0.81
C GLU A 152 -17.41 6.07 2.23
N ASP A 153 -16.89 7.28 2.37
CA ASP A 153 -16.48 7.86 3.64
C ASP A 153 -17.21 9.17 3.90
N THR A 154 -17.32 9.57 5.16
CA THR A 154 -18.02 10.79 5.56
C THR A 154 -17.17 12.04 5.49
N LEU A 155 -15.84 11.91 5.55
CA LEU A 155 -14.88 13.03 5.52
C LEU A 155 -14.08 13.07 4.22
N PHE A 156 -13.88 11.91 3.62
CA PHE A 156 -13.22 11.70 2.33
C PHE A 156 -14.23 11.15 1.33
N ASP A 157 -13.82 10.98 0.09
CA ASP A 157 -14.71 10.35 -0.91
C ASP A 157 -14.85 8.86 -0.66
N TYR A 158 -13.73 8.18 -0.41
CA TYR A 158 -13.66 6.73 -0.18
C TYR A 158 -12.66 6.34 0.87
N LYS A 159 -12.90 5.16 1.45
CA LYS A 159 -11.95 4.45 2.30
C LYS A 159 -11.88 2.98 1.92
N PHE A 160 -10.69 2.38 2.10
CA PHE A 160 -10.44 0.98 1.84
C PHE A 160 -9.26 0.48 2.67
N ALA A 161 -9.06 -0.82 2.71
CA ALA A 161 -7.86 -1.44 3.26
C ALA A 161 -7.01 -2.00 2.12
N CYS A 162 -5.70 -1.89 2.25
CA CYS A 162 -4.77 -2.57 1.34
C CYS A 162 -3.64 -3.23 2.12
N MET A 163 -3.01 -4.22 1.50
CA MET A 163 -1.94 -5.00 2.10
C MET A 163 -1.00 -5.52 1.03
N SER A 164 0.29 -5.58 1.34
CA SER A 164 1.27 -6.30 0.52
C SER A 164 2.33 -6.96 1.39
N HIS A 165 3.04 -7.93 0.81
CA HIS A 165 4.15 -8.60 1.47
C HIS A 165 5.37 -7.68 1.51
N ASN A 166 5.74 -7.19 2.69
CA ASN A 166 6.78 -6.18 2.86
C ASN A 166 8.19 -6.69 2.52
N THR A 167 8.49 -7.97 2.75
CA THR A 167 9.83 -8.54 2.48
C THR A 167 9.97 -9.12 1.07
N LEU A 168 8.88 -9.45 0.39
CA LEU A 168 8.87 -9.87 -1.01
C LEU A 168 8.56 -8.69 -1.92
N ARG A 169 7.30 -8.29 -2.05
CA ARG A 169 6.91 -7.17 -2.92
C ARG A 169 7.61 -5.86 -2.55
N GLY A 170 7.65 -5.56 -1.24
CA GLY A 170 8.22 -4.31 -0.71
C GLY A 170 9.75 -4.30 -0.61
N ALA A 171 10.44 -5.39 -0.90
CA ALA A 171 11.89 -5.48 -0.78
C ALA A 171 12.49 -6.32 -1.92
N ALA A 172 13.03 -7.51 -1.60
CA ALA A 172 13.85 -8.28 -2.54
C ALA A 172 13.12 -8.63 -3.85
N GLY A 173 11.87 -9.08 -3.78
CA GLY A 173 11.10 -9.44 -4.99
C GLY A 173 10.82 -8.23 -5.89
N GLY A 174 10.49 -7.09 -5.29
CA GLY A 174 10.27 -5.85 -6.04
C GLY A 174 11.56 -5.26 -6.63
N ALA A 175 12.69 -5.46 -5.97
CA ALA A 175 13.99 -4.99 -6.46
C ALA A 175 14.53 -5.83 -7.63
N VAL A 176 14.17 -7.12 -7.68
CA VAL A 176 14.58 -8.02 -8.77
C VAL A 176 13.67 -7.89 -9.98
N LEU A 177 12.38 -7.59 -9.79
CA LEU A 177 11.39 -7.39 -10.83
C LEU A 177 11.66 -6.11 -11.62
#